data_33ce08015088456506e6edfa6ce5e625
#
_entry.id   33ce08015088456506e6edfa6ce5e625
#
_cell.length_a   1.000
_cell.length_b   1.000
_cell.length_c   1.000
_cell.angle_alpha   90.00
_cell.angle_beta   90.00
_cell.angle_gamma   90.00
#
_symmetry.space_group_name_H-M   'P 1'
#
loop_
_entity.id
_entity.type
_entity.pdbx_description
1 polymer ?
#
loop_
_entity_poly.entity_id
_entity_poly.type
_entity_poly.pdbx_seq_one_letter_code
_entity_poly.pdbx_strand_id
1 'polypeptide(L)'
;MDTQTAGFAEVGLNRAKELKTRLAVAAFLTLASFFIVGGYEPFVWLAVVFIGQALDWFTFKPLRLNPEQTVSRGRIIGCISMVTINAFVYTSIAAILWAEGGEAGRIFATLIICGALLHSTLHAARSTALLAASTLPMCLYLIGLPIASWLYFQMETATSTVILIGSLVYLAHLAIIIRRSYEFTDQLVRANDEAQDQKKRAESASQTKSDFLATVTHEIRTPMNAVMASAILLRRTKLTKAQSEHVDMLNDAVDTLLALLNDVLDMSKIEAGKMTVERVDFQVIDELQAAVRIWDPRASDKNLELRFAATPDFPSAIKGDPLRIRQILFNLISNAVKFTETGFIDVSARTCTDAKGRPALVLEVADTGCGISAATLSRLFAEFEQGNQMIARKKGGTGLGLAISRRLAELMDGSLDVRSIEGEGSIFTVTLPYDLADSQSAQDEDEDVELDVRPLRILVAEDHPTNQKIVSLFLSTMGWSLAMANDGVEALEMAAIEEFDAILMDMQMPNMDGLEATRRLRAASGYTQHVPIIALTANAMDHHRAAFMEAGADAFVPKPLDPNVLIQTILTCAKASMADVTHAQAQPPEPALAPNLSAPAWQLDLNLA
;
A
#
# COMPACT_ATOMS: atom_id res chain seq x y z
N MET A 1 24.55 -7.72 13.38
CA MET A 1 25.55 -6.67 13.73
C MET A 1 25.89 -6.83 15.19
N ASP A 2 27.17 -6.97 15.56
CA ASP A 2 27.55 -7.18 16.94
C ASP A 2 27.11 -5.96 17.76
N THR A 3 26.34 -6.16 18.82
CA THR A 3 25.78 -5.09 19.67
C THR A 3 26.84 -4.11 20.18
N GLN A 4 28.10 -4.57 20.29
CA GLN A 4 29.24 -3.74 20.68
C GLN A 4 29.64 -2.72 19.59
N THR A 5 29.60 -3.08 18.31
CA THR A 5 29.99 -2.17 17.21
C THR A 5 28.99 -1.06 16.98
N ALA A 6 27.70 -1.32 17.15
CA ALA A 6 26.63 -0.32 17.06
C ALA A 6 26.79 0.77 18.14
N GLY A 7 27.18 0.40 19.35
CA GLY A 7 27.41 1.35 20.44
C GLY A 7 28.54 2.36 20.16
N PHE A 8 29.61 1.95 19.48
CA PHE A 8 30.72 2.86 19.13
C PHE A 8 30.33 3.91 18.08
N ALA A 9 29.57 3.53 17.07
CA ALA A 9 29.09 4.45 16.02
C ALA A 9 28.14 5.52 16.61
N GLU A 10 27.23 5.11 17.46
CA GLU A 10 26.29 6.02 18.11
C GLU A 10 26.98 6.99 19.06
N VAL A 11 27.91 6.53 19.88
CA VAL A 11 28.74 7.38 20.73
C VAL A 11 29.51 8.39 19.88
N GLY A 12 30.07 7.96 18.74
CA GLY A 12 30.76 8.86 17.80
C GLY A 12 29.85 9.96 17.23
N LEU A 13 28.60 9.65 16.91
CA LEU A 13 27.61 10.63 16.44
C LEU A 13 27.23 11.62 17.54
N ASN A 14 26.97 11.13 18.75
CA ASN A 14 26.63 11.98 19.90
C ASN A 14 27.76 12.91 20.27
N ARG A 15 28.99 12.41 20.29
CA ARG A 15 30.20 13.23 20.55
C ARG A 15 30.35 14.37 19.53
N ALA A 16 30.00 14.13 18.27
CA ALA A 16 30.06 15.16 17.25
C ALA A 16 28.99 16.24 17.42
N LYS A 17 27.75 15.84 17.78
CA LYS A 17 26.65 16.79 18.05
C LYS A 17 26.97 17.71 19.22
N GLU A 18 27.67 17.19 20.21
CA GLU A 18 27.99 17.89 21.45
C GLU A 18 29.29 18.70 21.41
N LEU A 19 30.08 18.64 20.33
CA LEU A 19 31.36 19.32 20.24
C LEU A 19 31.27 20.81 20.61
N LYS A 20 30.26 21.51 20.09
CA LYS A 20 30.07 22.96 20.37
C LYS A 20 29.77 23.19 21.86
N THR A 21 28.96 22.35 22.46
CA THR A 21 28.61 22.43 23.90
C THR A 21 29.84 22.19 24.77
N ARG A 22 30.65 21.17 24.46
CA ARG A 22 31.90 20.86 25.20
C ARG A 22 32.89 21.99 25.13
N LEU A 23 33.07 22.62 23.97
CA LEU A 23 33.95 23.75 23.81
C LEU A 23 33.44 25.01 24.56
N ALA A 24 32.13 25.25 24.55
CA ALA A 24 31.53 26.34 25.31
C ALA A 24 31.68 26.13 26.83
N VAL A 25 31.47 24.90 27.31
CA VAL A 25 31.69 24.56 28.72
C VAL A 25 33.16 24.68 29.10
N ALA A 26 34.11 24.25 28.24
CA ALA A 26 35.53 24.40 28.49
C ALA A 26 35.92 25.89 28.58
N ALA A 27 35.42 26.75 27.69
CA ALA A 27 35.64 28.18 27.75
C ALA A 27 35.09 28.82 29.05
N PHE A 28 33.88 28.41 29.45
CA PHE A 28 33.28 28.84 30.72
C PHE A 28 34.13 28.41 31.92
N LEU A 29 34.57 27.13 31.97
CA LEU A 29 35.42 26.60 33.04
C LEU A 29 36.76 27.35 33.10
N THR A 30 37.36 27.70 31.97
CA THR A 30 38.58 28.50 31.90
C THR A 30 38.38 29.87 32.55
N LEU A 31 37.32 30.57 32.17
CA LEU A 31 37.01 31.89 32.71
C LEU A 31 36.76 31.83 34.23
N ALA A 32 35.94 30.87 34.68
CA ALA A 32 35.66 30.69 36.09
C ALA A 32 36.94 30.33 36.90
N SER A 33 37.78 29.44 36.36
CA SER A 33 39.05 29.07 36.98
C SER A 33 40.03 30.22 37.04
N PHE A 34 40.09 31.07 36.01
CA PHE A 34 40.90 32.29 36.01
C PHE A 34 40.50 33.24 37.14
N PHE A 35 39.20 33.44 37.40
CA PHE A 35 38.75 34.26 38.52
C PHE A 35 39.09 33.69 39.89
N ILE A 36 39.26 32.37 40.03
CA ILE A 36 39.58 31.70 41.28
C ILE A 36 41.10 31.64 41.51
N VAL A 37 41.87 31.29 40.50
CA VAL A 37 43.32 31.06 40.58
C VAL A 37 44.16 32.28 40.18
N GLY A 38 43.69 33.07 39.23
CA GLY A 38 44.34 34.33 38.78
C GLY A 38 45.51 34.19 37.83
N GLY A 39 45.93 32.95 37.47
CA GLY A 39 47.07 32.65 36.63
C GLY A 39 46.73 32.45 35.14
N TYR A 40 47.73 32.14 34.29
CA TYR A 40 47.53 31.80 32.86
C TYR A 40 47.26 30.28 32.63
N GLU A 41 47.43 29.48 33.62
CA GLU A 41 47.31 28.00 33.60
C GLU A 41 45.95 27.54 33.03
N PRO A 42 44.80 28.17 33.38
CA PRO A 42 43.51 27.82 32.79
C PRO A 42 43.44 28.00 31.27
N PHE A 43 44.13 29.03 30.72
CA PHE A 43 44.18 29.28 29.27
C PHE A 43 45.04 28.23 28.56
N VAL A 44 46.16 27.80 29.15
CA VAL A 44 46.98 26.70 28.62
C VAL A 44 46.15 25.42 28.61
N TRP A 45 45.41 25.13 29.68
CA TRP A 45 44.50 24.01 29.74
C TRP A 45 43.45 24.07 28.61
N LEU A 46 42.84 25.22 28.34
CA LEU A 46 41.88 25.39 27.25
C LEU A 46 42.49 25.03 25.89
N ALA A 47 43.70 25.49 25.63
CA ALA A 47 44.41 25.18 24.37
C ALA A 47 44.61 23.66 24.22
N VAL A 48 45.00 22.96 25.29
CA VAL A 48 45.16 21.51 25.29
C VAL A 48 43.82 20.78 25.08
N VAL A 49 42.74 21.29 25.68
CA VAL A 49 41.37 20.76 25.45
C VAL A 49 40.96 20.91 24.00
N PHE A 50 41.22 22.07 23.36
CA PHE A 50 40.91 22.27 21.94
C PHE A 50 41.65 21.26 21.05
N ILE A 51 42.94 21.02 21.29
CA ILE A 51 43.72 20.00 20.58
C ILE A 51 43.12 18.63 20.79
N GLY A 52 42.79 18.25 22.05
CA GLY A 52 42.15 16.98 22.39
C GLY A 52 40.82 16.77 21.68
N GLN A 53 39.96 17.80 21.63
CA GLN A 53 38.67 17.71 20.94
C GLN A 53 38.84 17.60 19.40
N ALA A 54 39.86 18.25 18.83
CA ALA A 54 40.17 18.10 17.40
C ALA A 54 40.63 16.66 17.08
N LEU A 55 41.52 16.09 17.90
CA LEU A 55 41.97 14.69 17.75
C LEU A 55 40.81 13.69 17.92
N ASP A 56 39.93 13.94 18.88
CA ASP A 56 38.71 13.15 19.08
C ASP A 56 37.81 13.19 17.84
N TRP A 57 37.61 14.37 17.28
CA TRP A 57 36.84 14.55 16.04
C TRP A 57 37.39 13.72 14.88
N PHE A 58 38.70 13.68 14.68
CA PHE A 58 39.35 12.90 13.63
C PHE A 58 39.29 11.39 13.92
N THR A 59 39.47 10.96 15.19
CA THR A 59 39.44 9.56 15.59
C THR A 59 38.07 8.92 15.32
N PHE A 60 36.98 9.64 15.61
CA PHE A 60 35.62 9.14 15.40
C PHE A 60 35.06 9.42 13.99
N LYS A 61 35.76 10.17 13.12
CA LYS A 61 35.31 10.50 11.76
C LYS A 61 34.91 9.29 10.92
N PRO A 62 35.66 8.19 10.85
CA PRO A 62 35.29 7.02 10.04
C PRO A 62 34.01 6.33 10.52
N LEU A 63 33.77 6.29 11.85
CA LEU A 63 32.57 5.71 12.43
C LEU A 63 31.30 6.52 12.16
N ARG A 64 31.46 7.83 11.95
CA ARG A 64 30.34 8.72 11.59
C ARG A 64 29.97 8.63 10.12
N LEU A 65 30.97 8.44 9.24
CA LEU A 65 30.74 8.39 7.78
C LEU A 65 30.18 7.03 7.35
N ASN A 66 30.55 5.94 8.02
CA ASN A 66 30.12 4.58 7.70
C ASN A 66 29.70 3.82 8.97
N PRO A 67 28.53 4.11 9.55
CA PRO A 67 28.08 3.52 10.82
C PRO A 67 27.81 2.01 10.74
N GLU A 68 27.61 1.47 9.54
CA GLU A 68 27.30 0.04 9.31
C GLU A 68 28.55 -0.84 9.12
N GLN A 69 29.72 -0.25 9.01
CA GLN A 69 30.96 -0.97 8.76
C GLN A 69 31.50 -1.65 10.03
N THR A 70 31.94 -2.90 9.91
CA THR A 70 32.59 -3.61 11.04
C THR A 70 33.86 -2.89 11.48
N VAL A 71 33.95 -2.59 12.77
CA VAL A 71 35.04 -1.81 13.35
C VAL A 71 36.23 -2.72 13.67
N SER A 72 37.41 -2.45 13.13
CA SER A 72 38.60 -3.21 13.42
C SER A 72 39.01 -3.06 14.90
N ARG A 73 39.62 -4.09 15.49
CA ARG A 73 40.11 -4.10 16.92
C ARG A 73 41.05 -2.91 17.20
N GLY A 74 41.95 -2.61 16.27
CA GLY A 74 42.88 -1.48 16.43
C GLY A 74 42.16 -0.13 16.51
N ARG A 75 41.07 0.05 15.77
CA ARG A 75 40.23 1.27 15.79
C ARG A 75 39.44 1.37 17.09
N ILE A 76 38.93 0.26 17.61
CA ILE A 76 38.25 0.21 18.92
C ILE A 76 39.21 0.67 20.01
N ILE A 77 40.44 0.13 20.04
CA ILE A 77 41.47 0.52 20.99
C ILE A 77 41.78 2.03 20.84
N GLY A 78 41.93 2.51 19.62
CA GLY A 78 42.19 3.94 19.36
C GLY A 78 41.07 4.86 19.90
N CYS A 79 39.81 4.47 19.72
CA CYS A 79 38.66 5.23 20.26
C CYS A 79 38.64 5.21 21.78
N ILE A 80 38.88 4.05 22.41
CA ILE A 80 38.94 3.91 23.87
C ILE A 80 40.07 4.79 24.43
N SER A 81 41.29 4.68 23.87
CA SER A 81 42.45 5.48 24.30
C SER A 81 42.19 6.97 24.17
N MET A 82 41.59 7.39 23.07
CA MET A 82 41.27 8.81 22.82
C MET A 82 40.26 9.35 23.83
N VAL A 83 39.21 8.56 24.15
CA VAL A 83 38.21 8.93 25.15
C VAL A 83 38.87 9.04 26.54
N THR A 84 39.76 8.09 26.91
CA THR A 84 40.49 8.11 28.18
C THR A 84 41.39 9.35 28.30
N ILE A 85 42.19 9.64 27.26
CA ILE A 85 43.06 10.83 27.21
C ILE A 85 42.24 12.11 27.35
N ASN A 86 41.14 12.23 26.57
CA ASN A 86 40.28 13.39 26.66
C ASN A 86 39.65 13.59 28.03
N ALA A 87 39.25 12.48 28.69
CA ALA A 87 38.72 12.54 30.06
C ALA A 87 39.74 13.04 31.05
N PHE A 88 41.00 12.57 30.95
CA PHE A 88 42.12 13.07 31.80
C PHE A 88 42.36 14.55 31.54
N VAL A 89 42.50 14.96 30.26
CA VAL A 89 42.76 16.37 29.88
C VAL A 89 41.62 17.26 30.37
N TYR A 90 40.38 16.86 30.11
CA TYR A 90 39.23 17.70 30.45
C TYR A 90 39.07 17.89 31.98
N THR A 91 39.41 16.84 32.75
CA THR A 91 39.29 16.88 34.22
C THR A 91 40.50 17.49 34.90
N SER A 92 41.65 17.66 34.23
CA SER A 92 42.91 18.19 34.84
C SER A 92 42.81 19.63 35.35
N ILE A 93 41.84 20.43 34.84
CA ILE A 93 41.52 21.77 35.39
C ILE A 93 41.16 21.67 36.89
N ALA A 94 40.53 20.56 37.30
CA ALA A 94 40.20 20.34 38.73
C ALA A 94 41.46 20.23 39.59
N ALA A 95 42.54 19.67 39.08
CA ALA A 95 43.81 19.61 39.83
C ALA A 95 44.43 21.00 40.05
N ILE A 96 44.37 21.88 39.05
CA ILE A 96 44.84 23.29 39.13
C ILE A 96 43.99 24.04 40.19
N LEU A 97 42.69 23.93 40.08
CA LEU A 97 41.75 24.54 41.04
C LEU A 97 41.94 24.01 42.46
N TRP A 98 42.26 22.73 42.59
CA TRP A 98 42.48 22.08 43.87
C TRP A 98 43.76 22.59 44.55
N ALA A 99 44.86 22.72 43.79
CA ALA A 99 46.15 23.11 44.30
C ALA A 99 46.22 24.61 44.63
N GLU A 100 45.67 25.46 43.80
CA GLU A 100 45.89 26.92 43.83
C GLU A 100 44.68 27.74 44.23
N GLY A 101 43.44 27.14 44.11
CA GLY A 101 42.18 27.89 44.29
C GLY A 101 41.65 27.98 45.72
N GLY A 102 42.38 27.46 46.73
CA GLY A 102 41.93 27.47 48.11
C GLY A 102 40.64 26.63 48.32
N GLU A 103 39.79 26.99 49.31
CA GLU A 103 38.55 26.29 49.59
C GLU A 103 37.55 26.40 48.45
N ALA A 104 37.37 27.58 47.87
CA ALA A 104 36.49 27.79 46.74
C ALA A 104 36.88 26.96 45.53
N GLY A 105 38.21 26.87 45.25
CA GLY A 105 38.74 26.06 44.17
C GLY A 105 38.45 24.57 44.35
N ARG A 106 38.57 24.05 45.58
CA ARG A 106 38.29 22.61 45.89
C ARG A 106 36.81 22.27 45.72
N ILE A 107 35.92 23.14 46.19
CA ILE A 107 34.48 22.94 46.00
C ILE A 107 34.16 22.98 44.53
N PHE A 108 34.66 23.93 43.78
CA PHE A 108 34.43 24.05 42.35
C PHE A 108 35.01 22.87 41.55
N ALA A 109 36.23 22.44 41.86
CA ALA A 109 36.83 21.23 41.28
C ALA A 109 35.96 20.00 41.45
N THR A 110 35.44 19.79 42.68
CA THR A 110 34.54 18.66 42.98
C THR A 110 33.27 18.73 42.14
N LEU A 111 32.63 19.90 42.04
CA LEU A 111 31.42 20.09 41.24
C LEU A 111 31.68 19.81 39.75
N ILE A 112 32.83 20.26 39.21
CA ILE A 112 33.22 19.99 37.82
C ILE A 112 33.33 18.49 37.56
N ILE A 113 34.02 17.75 38.43
CA ILE A 113 34.24 16.31 38.27
C ILE A 113 32.90 15.56 38.40
N CYS A 114 32.04 15.91 39.35
CA CYS A 114 30.73 15.30 39.52
C CYS A 114 29.82 15.57 38.30
N GLY A 115 29.80 16.79 37.77
CA GLY A 115 29.08 17.15 36.56
C GLY A 115 29.58 16.41 35.32
N ALA A 116 30.91 16.31 35.16
CA ALA A 116 31.53 15.56 34.07
C ALA A 116 31.22 14.05 34.14
N LEU A 117 31.26 13.46 35.34
CA LEU A 117 30.86 12.06 35.55
C LEU A 117 29.41 11.81 35.17
N LEU A 118 28.50 12.65 35.62
CA LEU A 118 27.08 12.53 35.26
C LEU A 118 26.86 12.66 33.75
N HIS A 119 27.50 13.63 33.12
CA HIS A 119 27.42 13.81 31.67
C HIS A 119 27.96 12.58 30.92
N SER A 120 29.14 12.08 31.29
CA SER A 120 29.74 10.89 30.69
C SER A 120 28.88 9.63 30.83
N THR A 121 28.24 9.45 31.97
CA THR A 121 27.36 8.28 32.22
C THR A 121 26.11 8.31 31.34
N LEU A 122 25.54 9.47 31.10
CA LEU A 122 24.37 9.61 30.24
C LEU A 122 24.67 9.33 28.77
N HIS A 123 25.86 9.71 28.28
CA HIS A 123 26.18 9.68 26.85
C HIS A 123 26.96 8.42 26.41
N ALA A 124 27.66 7.73 27.33
CA ALA A 124 28.42 6.53 27.04
C ALA A 124 27.75 5.23 27.50
N ALA A 125 26.54 5.28 28.02
CA ALA A 125 25.84 4.16 28.64
C ALA A 125 25.68 2.92 27.73
N ARG A 126 25.67 3.09 26.41
CA ARG A 126 25.51 1.97 25.46
C ARG A 126 26.78 1.16 25.19
N SER A 127 27.95 1.63 25.60
CA SER A 127 29.22 0.90 25.49
C SER A 127 29.95 0.90 26.82
N THR A 128 29.99 -0.26 27.49
CA THR A 128 30.67 -0.43 28.78
C THR A 128 32.15 -0.03 28.73
N ALA A 129 32.82 -0.32 27.61
CA ALA A 129 34.23 0.03 27.41
C ALA A 129 34.42 1.56 27.29
N LEU A 130 33.57 2.30 26.54
CA LEU A 130 33.66 3.74 26.44
C LEU A 130 33.19 4.43 27.71
N LEU A 131 32.21 3.87 28.41
CA LEU A 131 31.78 4.37 29.70
C LEU A 131 32.93 4.28 30.71
N ALA A 132 33.58 3.11 30.82
CA ALA A 132 34.75 2.95 31.70
C ALA A 132 35.90 3.89 31.31
N ALA A 133 36.19 4.02 30.00
CA ALA A 133 37.23 4.88 29.49
C ALA A 133 37.03 6.37 29.83
N SER A 134 35.76 6.83 29.83
CA SER A 134 35.43 8.22 30.17
C SER A 134 35.33 8.47 31.68
N THR A 135 34.83 7.53 32.45
CA THR A 135 34.53 7.73 33.88
C THR A 135 35.72 7.41 34.82
N LEU A 136 36.55 6.41 34.47
CA LEU A 136 37.68 5.99 35.33
C LEU A 136 38.67 7.13 35.63
N PRO A 137 39.13 7.94 34.65
CA PRO A 137 39.97 9.11 34.92
C PRO A 137 39.34 10.11 35.89
N MET A 138 38.05 10.35 35.74
CA MET A 138 37.31 11.30 36.58
C MET A 138 37.16 10.78 37.99
N CYS A 139 36.95 9.48 38.19
CA CYS A 139 36.91 8.85 39.50
C CYS A 139 38.30 8.95 40.20
N LEU A 140 39.40 8.80 39.42
CA LEU A 140 40.75 8.97 39.96
C LEU A 140 40.98 10.40 40.48
N TYR A 141 40.55 11.40 39.77
CA TYR A 141 40.62 12.79 40.25
C TYR A 141 39.72 13.03 41.47
N LEU A 142 38.47 12.53 41.44
CA LEU A 142 37.51 12.72 42.53
C LEU A 142 37.96 12.12 43.87
N ILE A 143 38.63 10.97 43.83
CA ILE A 143 39.15 10.30 45.02
C ILE A 143 40.59 10.73 45.29
N GLY A 144 41.44 10.83 44.27
CA GLY A 144 42.89 11.07 44.40
C GLY A 144 43.23 12.46 44.91
N LEU A 145 42.50 13.51 44.50
CA LEU A 145 42.79 14.88 44.95
C LEU A 145 42.60 15.06 46.47
N PRO A 146 41.48 14.63 47.09
CA PRO A 146 41.34 14.67 48.53
C PRO A 146 42.42 13.86 49.28
N ILE A 147 42.78 12.67 48.76
CA ILE A 147 43.82 11.82 49.36
C ILE A 147 45.19 12.48 49.23
N ALA A 148 45.53 13.06 48.08
CA ALA A 148 46.79 13.81 47.87
C ALA A 148 46.88 15.00 48.81
N SER A 149 45.79 15.72 49.05
CA SER A 149 45.72 16.82 50.03
C SER A 149 46.12 16.36 51.43
N TRP A 150 45.59 15.21 51.84
CA TRP A 150 45.85 14.64 53.14
C TRP A 150 47.30 14.17 53.30
N LEU A 151 47.85 13.56 52.26
CA LEU A 151 49.21 12.98 52.32
C LEU A 151 50.35 13.99 52.14
N TYR A 152 50.21 14.98 51.28
CA TYR A 152 51.30 15.83 50.80
C TYR A 152 51.18 17.30 51.20
N PHE A 153 49.95 17.85 51.34
CA PHE A 153 49.78 19.29 51.50
C PHE A 153 49.48 19.72 52.92
N GLN A 154 49.44 18.85 53.92
CA GLN A 154 49.15 19.11 55.34
C GLN A 154 47.98 20.11 55.57
N MET A 155 47.00 20.07 54.70
CA MET A 155 45.84 20.95 54.72
C MET A 155 44.83 20.49 55.75
N GLU A 156 43.86 21.38 56.09
CA GLU A 156 42.79 21.04 57.02
C GLU A 156 42.11 19.70 56.74
N THR A 157 42.32 18.74 57.60
CA THR A 157 41.92 17.35 57.43
C THR A 157 40.40 17.21 57.36
N ALA A 158 39.65 18.12 57.96
CA ALA A 158 38.19 18.08 58.02
C ALA A 158 37.57 18.25 56.63
N THR A 159 37.94 19.30 55.89
CA THR A 159 37.37 19.60 54.53
C THR A 159 37.66 18.49 53.51
N SER A 160 38.90 18.00 53.46
CA SER A 160 39.29 16.91 52.57
C SER A 160 38.58 15.57 52.91
N THR A 161 38.34 15.30 54.21
CA THR A 161 37.60 14.13 54.66
C THR A 161 36.13 14.20 54.26
N VAL A 162 35.48 15.36 54.44
CA VAL A 162 34.06 15.57 54.02
C VAL A 162 33.92 15.40 52.52
N ILE A 163 34.81 15.98 51.72
CA ILE A 163 34.76 15.85 50.24
C ILE A 163 34.99 14.37 49.84
N LEU A 164 35.91 13.66 50.46
CA LEU A 164 36.16 12.24 50.19
C LEU A 164 34.92 11.38 50.50
N ILE A 165 34.31 11.56 51.66
CA ILE A 165 33.07 10.84 52.02
C ILE A 165 31.95 11.16 51.02
N GLY A 166 31.74 12.43 50.73
CA GLY A 166 30.75 12.89 49.75
C GLY A 166 30.99 12.27 48.34
N SER A 167 32.26 12.20 47.93
CA SER A 167 32.66 11.58 46.67
C SER A 167 32.34 10.08 46.62
N LEU A 168 32.60 9.36 47.69
CA LEU A 168 32.27 7.94 47.77
C LEU A 168 30.76 7.66 47.73
N VAL A 169 29.97 8.48 48.47
CA VAL A 169 28.51 8.40 48.45
C VAL A 169 27.97 8.72 47.02
N TYR A 170 28.54 9.76 46.38
CA TYR A 170 28.17 10.10 45.00
C TYR A 170 28.44 8.99 44.01
N LEU A 171 29.63 8.36 44.06
CA LEU A 171 30.02 7.24 43.19
C LEU A 171 29.12 6.02 43.42
N ALA A 172 28.81 5.69 44.69
CA ALA A 172 27.87 4.61 45.00
C ALA A 172 26.48 4.86 44.39
N HIS A 173 25.97 6.10 44.53
CA HIS A 173 24.69 6.50 43.93
C HIS A 173 24.71 6.46 42.41
N LEU A 174 25.80 6.93 41.78
CA LEU A 174 25.99 6.89 40.34
C LEU A 174 26.01 5.44 39.81
N ALA A 175 26.66 4.52 40.50
CA ALA A 175 26.68 3.09 40.15
C ALA A 175 25.24 2.50 40.15
N ILE A 176 24.41 2.87 41.14
CA ILE A 176 23.00 2.45 41.19
C ILE A 176 22.21 2.99 40.00
N ILE A 177 22.40 4.27 39.65
CA ILE A 177 21.74 4.88 38.52
C ILE A 177 22.12 4.18 37.20
N ILE A 178 23.41 3.94 36.99
CA ILE A 178 23.92 3.23 35.81
C ILE A 178 23.27 1.86 35.70
N ARG A 179 23.29 1.06 36.80
CA ARG A 179 22.67 -0.26 36.79
C ARG A 179 21.18 -0.21 36.43
N ARG A 180 20.42 0.68 37.03
CA ARG A 180 18.98 0.85 36.72
C ARG A 180 18.75 1.27 35.27
N SER A 181 19.59 2.14 34.73
CA SER A 181 19.52 2.57 33.33
C SER A 181 19.75 1.40 32.36
N TYR A 182 20.71 0.52 32.66
CA TYR A 182 20.93 -0.69 31.86
C TYR A 182 19.74 -1.65 31.92
N GLU A 183 19.23 -1.94 33.13
CA GLU A 183 18.08 -2.82 33.33
C GLU A 183 16.85 -2.30 32.57
N PHE A 184 16.60 -1.00 32.63
CA PHE A 184 15.47 -0.37 31.91
C PHE A 184 15.64 -0.43 30.40
N THR A 185 16.85 -0.17 29.89
CA THR A 185 17.13 -0.24 28.46
C THR A 185 16.96 -1.67 27.92
N ASP A 186 17.44 -2.66 28.65
CA ASP A 186 17.29 -4.09 28.27
C ASP A 186 15.80 -4.50 28.23
N GLN A 187 15.00 -4.05 29.22
CA GLN A 187 13.55 -4.28 29.22
C GLN A 187 12.85 -3.65 28.03
N LEU A 188 13.22 -2.41 27.65
CA LEU A 188 12.65 -1.74 26.47
C LEU A 188 12.99 -2.47 25.17
N VAL A 189 14.25 -2.93 25.02
CA VAL A 189 14.67 -3.70 23.84
C VAL A 189 13.86 -4.99 23.74
N ARG A 190 13.78 -5.76 24.82
CA ARG A 190 12.99 -7.01 24.84
C ARG A 190 11.51 -6.78 24.55
N ALA A 191 10.90 -5.77 25.14
CA ALA A 191 9.49 -5.44 24.89
C ALA A 191 9.24 -5.04 23.42
N ASN A 192 10.18 -4.29 22.81
CA ASN A 192 10.11 -3.93 21.40
C ASN A 192 10.26 -5.16 20.50
N ASP A 193 11.20 -6.07 20.79
CA ASP A 193 11.41 -7.29 20.03
C ASP A 193 10.20 -8.21 20.10
N GLU A 194 9.61 -8.38 21.29
CA GLU A 194 8.37 -9.14 21.49
C GLU A 194 7.20 -8.55 20.71
N ALA A 195 7.05 -7.21 20.75
CA ALA A 195 6.00 -6.52 20.00
C ALA A 195 6.18 -6.68 18.49
N GLN A 196 7.41 -6.61 17.98
CA GLN A 196 7.72 -6.85 16.57
C GLN A 196 7.44 -8.30 16.15
N ASP A 197 7.80 -9.26 16.99
CA ASP A 197 7.51 -10.67 16.72
C ASP A 197 6.01 -10.97 16.71
N GLN A 198 5.25 -10.40 17.66
CA GLN A 198 3.80 -10.52 17.67
C GLN A 198 3.16 -9.93 16.42
N LYS A 199 3.64 -8.73 15.99
CA LYS A 199 3.19 -8.08 14.75
C LYS A 199 3.44 -8.97 13.54
N LYS A 200 4.66 -9.50 13.37
CA LYS A 200 5.01 -10.40 12.26
C LYS A 200 4.14 -11.66 12.23
N ARG A 201 3.87 -12.27 13.40
CA ARG A 201 3.01 -13.45 13.50
C ARG A 201 1.57 -13.13 13.11
N ALA A 202 1.03 -11.99 13.54
CA ALA A 202 -0.31 -11.54 13.18
C ALA A 202 -0.42 -11.26 11.67
N GLU A 203 0.56 -10.58 11.07
CA GLU A 203 0.63 -10.33 9.62
C GLU A 203 0.73 -11.63 8.82
N SER A 204 1.57 -12.58 9.24
CA SER A 204 1.71 -13.89 8.60
C SER A 204 0.43 -14.73 8.69
N ALA A 205 -0.26 -14.71 9.83
CA ALA A 205 -1.53 -15.41 10.01
C ALA A 205 -2.62 -14.80 9.14
N SER A 206 -2.71 -13.47 9.05
CA SER A 206 -3.66 -12.76 8.18
C SER A 206 -3.40 -13.07 6.70
N GLN A 207 -2.12 -13.09 6.28
CA GLN A 207 -1.72 -13.45 4.93
C GLN A 207 -2.15 -14.89 4.58
N THR A 208 -1.84 -15.85 5.45
CA THR A 208 -2.19 -17.26 5.26
C THR A 208 -3.72 -17.44 5.16
N LYS A 209 -4.49 -16.73 6.01
CA LYS A 209 -5.97 -16.72 5.95
C LYS A 209 -6.48 -16.25 4.58
N SER A 210 -5.91 -15.13 4.07
CA SER A 210 -6.31 -14.56 2.77
C SER A 210 -5.97 -15.49 1.60
N ASP A 211 -4.77 -16.08 1.60
CA ASP A 211 -4.33 -16.98 0.53
C ASP A 211 -5.16 -18.27 0.52
N PHE A 212 -5.48 -18.81 1.71
CA PHE A 212 -6.38 -19.95 1.84
C PHE A 212 -7.78 -19.66 1.28
N LEU A 213 -8.39 -18.52 1.66
CA LEU A 213 -9.70 -18.13 1.16
C LEU A 213 -9.70 -17.88 -0.36
N ALA A 214 -8.64 -17.31 -0.91
CA ALA A 214 -8.50 -17.13 -2.36
C ALA A 214 -8.47 -18.47 -3.09
N THR A 215 -7.69 -19.44 -2.59
CA THR A 215 -7.61 -20.80 -3.15
C THR A 215 -8.97 -21.52 -3.06
N VAL A 216 -9.60 -21.54 -1.89
CA VAL A 216 -10.92 -22.19 -1.68
C VAL A 216 -11.97 -21.57 -2.60
N THR A 217 -11.95 -20.25 -2.78
CA THR A 217 -12.87 -19.56 -3.69
C THR A 217 -12.72 -20.04 -5.13
N HIS A 218 -11.47 -20.15 -5.60
CA HIS A 218 -11.20 -20.66 -6.94
C HIS A 218 -11.69 -22.10 -7.10
N GLU A 219 -11.38 -22.96 -6.13
CA GLU A 219 -11.76 -24.38 -6.15
C GLU A 219 -13.29 -24.61 -6.06
N ILE A 220 -14.05 -23.70 -5.42
CA ILE A 220 -15.52 -23.75 -5.39
C ILE A 220 -16.13 -23.13 -6.64
N ARG A 221 -15.54 -22.04 -7.18
CA ARG A 221 -16.06 -21.34 -8.36
C ARG A 221 -16.11 -22.25 -9.59
N THR A 222 -15.07 -23.05 -9.81
CA THR A 222 -14.97 -23.98 -10.95
C THR A 222 -16.14 -24.96 -11.03
N PRO A 223 -16.44 -25.79 -10.01
CA PRO A 223 -17.59 -26.68 -10.06
C PRO A 223 -18.93 -25.92 -10.12
N MET A 224 -19.06 -24.74 -9.49
CA MET A 224 -20.30 -23.95 -9.56
C MET A 224 -20.56 -23.44 -10.98
N ASN A 225 -19.53 -22.97 -11.69
CA ASN A 225 -19.67 -22.60 -13.11
C ASN A 225 -20.10 -23.79 -13.98
N ALA A 226 -19.61 -25.00 -13.70
CA ALA A 226 -20.05 -26.21 -14.40
C ALA A 226 -21.51 -26.54 -14.14
N VAL A 227 -21.98 -26.36 -12.89
CA VAL A 227 -23.41 -26.55 -12.52
C VAL A 227 -24.27 -25.49 -13.24
N MET A 228 -23.87 -24.24 -13.23
CA MET A 228 -24.58 -23.14 -13.93
C MET A 228 -24.67 -23.41 -15.44
N ALA A 229 -23.55 -23.78 -16.07
CA ALA A 229 -23.54 -24.14 -17.49
C ALA A 229 -24.51 -25.30 -17.80
N SER A 230 -24.54 -26.32 -16.93
CA SER A 230 -25.48 -27.45 -17.08
C SER A 230 -26.93 -27.01 -16.96
N ALA A 231 -27.25 -26.12 -16.02
CA ALA A 231 -28.59 -25.56 -15.86
C ALA A 231 -29.01 -24.71 -17.06
N ILE A 232 -28.11 -23.87 -17.62
CA ILE A 232 -28.35 -23.11 -18.87
C ILE A 232 -28.62 -24.06 -20.05
N LEU A 233 -27.86 -25.15 -20.18
CA LEU A 233 -28.06 -26.14 -21.22
C LEU A 233 -29.42 -26.84 -21.06
N LEU A 234 -29.82 -27.19 -19.84
CA LEU A 234 -31.15 -27.76 -19.57
C LEU A 234 -32.27 -26.81 -19.97
N ARG A 235 -32.17 -25.51 -19.70
CA ARG A 235 -33.16 -24.49 -20.13
C ARG A 235 -33.38 -24.43 -21.64
N ARG A 236 -32.39 -24.81 -22.46
CA ARG A 236 -32.52 -24.86 -23.92
C ARG A 236 -33.19 -26.12 -24.43
N THR A 237 -33.48 -27.09 -23.57
CA THR A 237 -34.25 -28.30 -23.92
C THR A 237 -35.73 -28.07 -23.69
N LYS A 238 -36.58 -28.99 -24.18
CA LYS A 238 -38.01 -28.96 -23.85
C LYS A 238 -38.20 -29.38 -22.41
N LEU A 239 -38.36 -28.42 -21.50
CA LEU A 239 -38.68 -28.66 -20.08
C LEU A 239 -40.18 -28.57 -19.84
N THR A 240 -40.66 -29.36 -18.91
CA THR A 240 -41.97 -29.14 -18.30
C THR A 240 -41.91 -27.92 -17.37
N LYS A 241 -43.05 -27.31 -17.07
CA LYS A 241 -43.12 -26.15 -16.16
C LYS A 241 -42.43 -26.44 -14.80
N ALA A 242 -42.68 -27.59 -14.21
CA ALA A 242 -42.06 -28.01 -12.95
C ALA A 242 -40.51 -28.15 -13.07
N GLN A 243 -40.01 -28.68 -14.20
CA GLN A 243 -38.57 -28.78 -14.43
C GLN A 243 -37.93 -27.40 -14.65
N SER A 244 -38.60 -26.48 -15.34
CA SER A 244 -38.14 -25.09 -15.48
C SER A 244 -38.01 -24.41 -14.12
N GLU A 245 -39.04 -24.54 -13.26
CA GLU A 245 -39.00 -24.00 -11.89
C GLU A 245 -37.84 -24.55 -11.06
N HIS A 246 -37.52 -25.84 -11.22
CA HIS A 246 -36.36 -26.45 -10.55
C HIS A 246 -35.02 -25.96 -11.08
N VAL A 247 -34.90 -25.75 -12.40
CA VAL A 247 -33.68 -25.16 -13.01
C VAL A 247 -33.47 -23.71 -12.59
N ASP A 248 -34.57 -22.93 -12.51
CA ASP A 248 -34.51 -21.55 -12.02
C ASP A 248 -34.09 -21.51 -10.55
N MET A 249 -34.65 -22.37 -9.70
CA MET A 249 -34.24 -22.48 -8.30
C MET A 249 -32.75 -22.88 -8.14
N LEU A 250 -32.26 -23.75 -9.01
CA LEU A 250 -30.85 -24.17 -9.01
C LEU A 250 -29.94 -23.02 -9.41
N ASN A 251 -30.27 -22.23 -10.44
CA ASN A 251 -29.54 -21.06 -10.85
C ASN A 251 -29.48 -20.01 -9.73
N ASP A 252 -30.62 -19.69 -9.11
CA ASP A 252 -30.70 -18.77 -7.97
C ASP A 252 -29.81 -19.20 -6.79
N ALA A 253 -29.76 -20.53 -6.52
CA ALA A 253 -28.90 -21.06 -5.47
C ALA A 253 -27.41 -20.93 -5.80
N VAL A 254 -27.01 -21.18 -7.04
CA VAL A 254 -25.64 -21.05 -7.50
C VAL A 254 -25.20 -19.57 -7.47
N ASP A 255 -26.04 -18.65 -7.98
CA ASP A 255 -25.75 -17.21 -7.95
C ASP A 255 -25.60 -16.69 -6.53
N THR A 256 -26.48 -17.15 -5.62
CA THR A 256 -26.39 -16.81 -4.18
C THR A 256 -25.08 -17.31 -3.57
N LEU A 257 -24.65 -18.53 -3.88
CA LEU A 257 -23.42 -19.10 -3.35
C LEU A 257 -22.18 -18.38 -3.88
N LEU A 258 -22.15 -18.03 -5.17
CA LEU A 258 -21.07 -17.28 -5.78
C LEU A 258 -20.98 -15.86 -5.20
N ALA A 259 -22.11 -15.20 -4.96
CA ALA A 259 -22.16 -13.90 -4.31
C ALA A 259 -21.59 -13.96 -2.87
N LEU A 260 -22.03 -14.94 -2.07
CA LEU A 260 -21.48 -15.22 -0.73
C LEU A 260 -19.97 -15.40 -0.73
N LEU A 261 -19.48 -16.21 -1.67
CA LEU A 261 -18.07 -16.53 -1.79
C LEU A 261 -17.23 -15.27 -2.13
N ASN A 262 -17.74 -14.44 -3.04
CA ASN A 262 -17.10 -13.17 -3.40
C ASN A 262 -17.14 -12.19 -2.21
N ASP A 263 -18.25 -12.09 -1.47
CA ASP A 263 -18.36 -11.26 -0.27
C ASP A 263 -17.31 -11.64 0.80
N VAL A 264 -17.13 -12.94 1.07
CA VAL A 264 -16.12 -13.45 2.03
C VAL A 264 -14.69 -13.12 1.54
N LEU A 265 -14.44 -13.27 0.24
CA LEU A 265 -13.16 -12.93 -0.36
C LEU A 265 -12.85 -11.42 -0.25
N ASP A 266 -13.84 -10.58 -0.61
CA ASP A 266 -13.68 -9.13 -0.54
C ASP A 266 -13.42 -8.69 0.91
N MET A 267 -14.17 -9.25 1.88
CA MET A 267 -13.96 -8.99 3.29
C MET A 267 -12.55 -9.37 3.75
N SER A 268 -12.08 -10.55 3.35
CA SER A 268 -10.72 -11.01 3.67
C SER A 268 -9.63 -10.12 3.08
N LYS A 269 -9.81 -9.63 1.84
CA LYS A 269 -8.89 -8.67 1.19
C LYS A 269 -8.87 -7.32 1.91
N ILE A 270 -10.04 -6.85 2.35
CA ILE A 270 -10.18 -5.61 3.11
C ILE A 270 -9.48 -5.72 4.47
N GLU A 271 -9.74 -6.80 5.24
CA GLU A 271 -9.09 -7.05 6.53
C GLU A 271 -7.56 -7.13 6.42
N ALA A 272 -7.05 -7.73 5.34
CA ALA A 272 -5.62 -7.84 5.08
C ALA A 272 -4.99 -6.55 4.53
N GLY A 273 -5.78 -5.49 4.27
CA GLY A 273 -5.31 -4.24 3.65
C GLY A 273 -4.82 -4.41 2.21
N LYS A 274 -5.27 -5.47 1.51
CA LYS A 274 -4.87 -5.79 0.14
C LYS A 274 -5.86 -5.29 -0.92
N MET A 275 -7.00 -4.73 -0.51
CA MET A 275 -7.94 -4.17 -1.45
C MET A 275 -7.45 -2.79 -1.91
N THR A 276 -7.23 -2.66 -3.20
CA THR A 276 -6.84 -1.42 -3.86
C THR A 276 -8.07 -0.76 -4.49
N VAL A 277 -8.09 0.56 -4.48
CA VAL A 277 -9.09 1.40 -5.16
C VAL A 277 -8.43 1.98 -6.41
N GLU A 278 -9.02 1.73 -7.55
CA GLU A 278 -8.57 2.28 -8.83
C GLU A 278 -8.97 3.75 -8.96
N ARG A 279 -8.20 4.51 -9.74
CA ARG A 279 -8.53 5.90 -10.09
C ARG A 279 -8.46 6.06 -11.59
N VAL A 280 -9.58 5.79 -12.25
CA VAL A 280 -9.74 5.92 -13.69
C VAL A 280 -10.76 7.02 -14.01
N ASP A 281 -10.61 7.66 -15.17
CA ASP A 281 -11.59 8.62 -15.67
C ASP A 281 -12.78 7.85 -16.26
N PHE A 282 -14.01 8.17 -15.88
CA PHE A 282 -15.21 7.52 -16.39
C PHE A 282 -16.44 8.44 -16.35
N GLN A 283 -17.43 8.13 -17.19
CA GLN A 283 -18.72 8.81 -17.25
C GLN A 283 -19.60 8.34 -16.09
N VAL A 284 -19.69 9.14 -15.05
CA VAL A 284 -20.34 8.70 -13.80
C VAL A 284 -21.85 8.57 -13.93
N ILE A 285 -22.52 9.45 -14.72
CA ILE A 285 -23.97 9.39 -14.91
C ILE A 285 -24.35 8.10 -15.64
N ASP A 286 -23.64 7.74 -16.70
CA ASP A 286 -23.91 6.55 -17.49
C ASP A 286 -23.73 5.29 -16.67
N GLU A 287 -22.69 5.25 -15.85
CA GLU A 287 -22.41 4.16 -14.92
C GLU A 287 -23.54 3.98 -13.89
N LEU A 288 -24.01 5.08 -13.28
CA LEU A 288 -25.10 5.05 -12.31
C LEU A 288 -26.43 4.63 -12.96
N GLN A 289 -26.74 5.15 -14.16
CA GLN A 289 -27.94 4.77 -14.91
C GLN A 289 -27.89 3.31 -15.32
N ALA A 290 -26.76 2.81 -15.79
CA ALA A 290 -26.58 1.41 -16.14
C ALA A 290 -26.79 0.50 -14.92
N ALA A 291 -26.25 0.89 -13.77
CA ALA A 291 -26.45 0.17 -12.52
C ALA A 291 -27.94 0.07 -12.11
N VAL A 292 -28.68 1.16 -12.25
CA VAL A 292 -30.12 1.19 -11.94
C VAL A 292 -30.92 0.35 -12.94
N ARG A 293 -30.68 0.49 -14.25
CA ARG A 293 -31.39 -0.26 -15.31
C ARG A 293 -31.35 -1.77 -15.15
N ILE A 294 -30.28 -2.32 -14.61
CA ILE A 294 -30.15 -3.77 -14.36
C ILE A 294 -31.21 -4.28 -13.36
N TRP A 295 -31.69 -3.40 -12.46
CA TRP A 295 -32.69 -3.75 -11.44
C TRP A 295 -34.13 -3.50 -11.87
N ASP A 296 -34.38 -2.75 -12.96
CA ASP A 296 -35.72 -2.44 -13.47
C ASP A 296 -36.62 -3.68 -13.66
N PRO A 297 -36.15 -4.78 -14.32
CA PRO A 297 -36.99 -5.96 -14.50
C PRO A 297 -37.41 -6.57 -13.17
N ARG A 298 -36.47 -6.66 -12.21
CA ARG A 298 -36.75 -7.26 -10.87
C ARG A 298 -37.66 -6.37 -10.01
N ALA A 299 -37.57 -5.06 -10.15
CA ALA A 299 -38.49 -4.13 -9.50
C ALA A 299 -39.89 -4.22 -10.13
N SER A 300 -39.96 -4.27 -11.47
CA SER A 300 -41.22 -4.41 -12.24
C SER A 300 -41.94 -5.71 -11.92
N ASP A 301 -41.24 -6.83 -11.77
CA ASP A 301 -41.82 -8.15 -11.37
C ASP A 301 -42.53 -8.07 -10.01
N LYS A 302 -42.11 -7.14 -9.15
CA LYS A 302 -42.74 -6.85 -7.86
C LYS A 302 -43.72 -5.67 -7.89
N ASN A 303 -43.99 -5.09 -9.04
CA ASN A 303 -44.76 -3.86 -9.20
C ASN A 303 -44.22 -2.67 -8.39
N LEU A 304 -42.89 -2.58 -8.27
CA LEU A 304 -42.19 -1.44 -7.66
C LEU A 304 -41.76 -0.47 -8.74
N GLU A 305 -41.91 0.83 -8.50
CA GLU A 305 -41.38 1.88 -9.37
C GLU A 305 -39.95 2.21 -8.94
N LEU A 306 -38.96 1.96 -9.84
CA LEU A 306 -37.57 2.32 -9.62
C LEU A 306 -37.26 3.61 -10.40
N ARG A 307 -36.84 4.66 -9.72
CA ARG A 307 -36.57 5.99 -10.29
C ARG A 307 -35.10 6.34 -10.11
N PHE A 308 -34.55 7.05 -11.11
CA PHE A 308 -33.21 7.66 -11.00
C PHE A 308 -33.27 9.13 -11.33
N ALA A 309 -32.63 9.96 -10.50
CA ALA A 309 -32.50 11.38 -10.72
C ALA A 309 -31.12 11.89 -10.32
N ALA A 310 -30.48 12.69 -11.18
CA ALA A 310 -29.27 13.43 -10.86
C ALA A 310 -29.53 14.93 -10.88
N THR A 311 -28.86 15.69 -10.03
CA THR A 311 -28.95 17.15 -10.04
C THR A 311 -28.33 17.74 -11.32
N PRO A 312 -28.78 18.89 -11.83
CA PRO A 312 -28.26 19.47 -13.07
C PRO A 312 -26.78 19.85 -13.03
N ASP A 313 -26.23 20.08 -11.85
CA ASP A 313 -24.82 20.39 -11.57
C ASP A 313 -23.97 19.15 -11.30
N PHE A 314 -24.53 17.95 -11.49
CA PHE A 314 -23.80 16.71 -11.29
C PHE A 314 -22.75 16.53 -12.41
N PRO A 315 -21.48 16.17 -12.07
CA PRO A 315 -20.43 16.03 -13.08
C PRO A 315 -20.75 14.91 -14.07
N SER A 316 -20.43 15.10 -15.33
CA SER A 316 -20.55 14.03 -16.34
C SER A 316 -19.47 12.97 -16.16
N ALA A 317 -18.21 13.40 -15.95
CA ALA A 317 -17.06 12.53 -15.80
C ALA A 317 -16.25 12.88 -14.55
N ILE A 318 -15.79 11.85 -13.87
CA ILE A 318 -14.95 11.95 -12.66
C ILE A 318 -13.81 10.96 -12.71
N LYS A 319 -12.81 11.18 -11.83
CA LYS A 319 -11.75 10.20 -11.57
C LYS A 319 -12.10 9.39 -10.32
N GLY A 320 -12.24 8.07 -10.44
CA GLY A 320 -12.62 7.19 -9.34
C GLY A 320 -12.61 5.71 -9.74
N ASP A 321 -13.27 4.88 -8.93
CA ASP A 321 -13.42 3.43 -9.16
C ASP A 321 -14.87 3.09 -9.52
N PRO A 322 -15.22 2.98 -10.81
CA PRO A 322 -16.57 2.66 -11.24
C PRO A 322 -17.06 1.30 -10.75
N LEU A 323 -16.16 0.31 -10.66
CA LEU A 323 -16.50 -1.04 -10.20
C LEU A 323 -16.96 -1.03 -8.73
N ARG A 324 -16.26 -0.32 -7.86
CA ARG A 324 -16.60 -0.23 -6.43
C ARG A 324 -17.84 0.61 -6.20
N ILE A 325 -18.01 1.69 -6.94
CA ILE A 325 -19.25 2.49 -6.90
C ILE A 325 -20.45 1.62 -7.30
N ARG A 326 -20.34 0.87 -8.39
CA ARG A 326 -21.37 -0.07 -8.86
C ARG A 326 -21.66 -1.15 -7.81
N GLN A 327 -20.64 -1.71 -7.19
CA GLN A 327 -20.77 -2.75 -6.15
C GLN A 327 -21.57 -2.23 -4.94
N ILE A 328 -21.28 -1.01 -4.48
CA ILE A 328 -22.03 -0.36 -3.40
C ILE A 328 -23.49 -0.16 -3.82
N LEU A 329 -23.74 0.43 -4.99
CA LEU A 329 -25.09 0.70 -5.48
C LEU A 329 -25.90 -0.59 -5.65
N PHE A 330 -25.33 -1.64 -6.23
CA PHE A 330 -26.00 -2.93 -6.40
C PHE A 330 -26.44 -3.52 -5.07
N ASN A 331 -25.59 -3.45 -4.05
CA ASN A 331 -25.96 -3.91 -2.72
C ASN A 331 -27.11 -3.08 -2.11
N LEU A 332 -27.08 -1.75 -2.25
CA LEU A 332 -28.11 -0.88 -1.71
C LEU A 332 -29.44 -1.03 -2.46
N ILE A 333 -29.43 -1.07 -3.79
CA ILE A 333 -30.63 -1.25 -4.62
C ILE A 333 -31.22 -2.66 -4.41
N SER A 334 -30.37 -3.70 -4.36
CA SER A 334 -30.78 -5.06 -4.05
C SER A 334 -31.52 -5.15 -2.73
N ASN A 335 -31.00 -4.51 -1.68
CA ASN A 335 -31.65 -4.45 -0.39
C ASN A 335 -32.99 -3.69 -0.46
N ALA A 336 -33.05 -2.54 -1.15
CA ALA A 336 -34.27 -1.78 -1.35
C ALA A 336 -35.35 -2.62 -2.04
N VAL A 337 -35.03 -3.27 -3.18
CA VAL A 337 -35.96 -4.17 -3.91
C VAL A 337 -36.39 -5.37 -3.06
N LYS A 338 -35.49 -5.90 -2.22
CA LYS A 338 -35.75 -7.04 -1.36
C LYS A 338 -36.72 -6.73 -0.23
N PHE A 339 -36.59 -5.56 0.40
CA PHE A 339 -37.32 -5.19 1.61
C PHE A 339 -38.55 -4.30 1.34
N THR A 340 -38.71 -3.81 0.10
CA THR A 340 -39.93 -3.13 -0.33
C THR A 340 -40.91 -4.14 -0.94
N GLU A 341 -42.17 -4.14 -0.50
CA GLU A 341 -43.22 -5.01 -1.03
C GLU A 341 -44.15 -4.22 -1.98
N THR A 342 -44.41 -2.97 -1.69
CA THR A 342 -45.22 -2.05 -2.50
C THR A 342 -44.66 -0.63 -2.37
N GLY A 343 -44.83 0.18 -3.39
CA GLY A 343 -44.38 1.57 -3.42
C GLY A 343 -43.27 1.82 -4.45
N PHE A 344 -42.24 2.56 -4.05
CA PHE A 344 -41.19 2.98 -4.98
C PHE A 344 -39.81 2.96 -4.32
N ILE A 345 -38.79 3.01 -5.17
CA ILE A 345 -37.37 3.13 -4.79
C ILE A 345 -36.81 4.30 -5.59
N ASP A 346 -36.30 5.29 -4.89
CA ASP A 346 -35.66 6.46 -5.49
C ASP A 346 -34.14 6.38 -5.33
N VAL A 347 -33.43 6.42 -6.44
CA VAL A 347 -31.97 6.56 -6.48
C VAL A 347 -31.65 7.96 -6.92
N SER A 348 -30.99 8.74 -6.07
CA SER A 348 -30.63 10.12 -6.38
C SER A 348 -29.14 10.36 -6.27
N ALA A 349 -28.64 11.24 -7.16
CA ALA A 349 -27.23 11.63 -7.22
C ALA A 349 -27.11 13.15 -7.17
N ARG A 350 -26.29 13.66 -6.25
CA ARG A 350 -26.01 15.10 -6.10
C ARG A 350 -24.57 15.32 -5.68
N THR A 351 -24.10 16.55 -5.77
CA THR A 351 -22.78 16.94 -5.28
C THR A 351 -22.87 17.66 -3.94
N CYS A 352 -21.83 17.57 -3.16
CA CYS A 352 -21.64 18.37 -1.96
C CYS A 352 -20.14 18.66 -1.74
N THR A 353 -19.84 19.40 -0.68
CA THR A 353 -18.48 19.55 -0.18
C THR A 353 -18.35 18.72 1.10
N ASP A 354 -17.32 17.86 1.16
CA ASP A 354 -17.08 17.04 2.34
C ASP A 354 -16.58 17.87 3.54
N ALA A 355 -16.45 17.23 4.70
CA ALA A 355 -15.96 17.88 5.93
C ALA A 355 -14.51 18.41 5.82
N LYS A 356 -13.75 17.98 4.81
CA LYS A 356 -12.38 18.42 4.51
C LYS A 356 -12.32 19.50 3.42
N GLY A 357 -13.49 19.96 2.93
CA GLY A 357 -13.58 20.98 1.88
C GLY A 357 -13.36 20.45 0.45
N ARG A 358 -13.38 19.13 0.23
CA ARG A 358 -13.23 18.50 -1.08
C ARG A 358 -14.59 18.29 -1.75
N PRO A 359 -14.70 18.37 -3.09
CA PRO A 359 -15.91 17.99 -3.79
C PRO A 359 -16.22 16.52 -3.56
N ALA A 360 -17.47 16.20 -3.31
CA ALA A 360 -17.93 14.84 -3.06
C ALA A 360 -19.26 14.54 -3.76
N LEU A 361 -19.39 13.32 -4.26
CA LEU A 361 -20.64 12.75 -4.73
C LEU A 361 -21.47 12.29 -3.53
N VAL A 362 -22.75 12.54 -3.57
CA VAL A 362 -23.71 11.97 -2.63
C VAL A 362 -24.70 11.15 -3.43
N LEU A 363 -24.69 9.84 -3.19
CA LEU A 363 -25.62 8.88 -3.79
C LEU A 363 -26.59 8.43 -2.70
N GLU A 364 -27.88 8.61 -2.91
CA GLU A 364 -28.92 8.20 -1.98
C GLU A 364 -29.82 7.15 -2.61
N VAL A 365 -30.07 6.07 -1.87
CA VAL A 365 -31.04 5.04 -2.20
C VAL A 365 -32.13 5.07 -1.13
N ALA A 366 -33.31 5.56 -1.51
CA ALA A 366 -34.47 5.66 -0.63
C ALA A 366 -35.51 4.61 -1.01
N ASP A 367 -36.00 3.86 -0.04
CA ASP A 367 -37.04 2.86 -0.20
C ASP A 367 -38.25 3.17 0.69
N THR A 368 -39.44 2.76 0.25
CA THR A 368 -40.69 2.81 1.02
C THR A 368 -41.02 1.46 1.67
N GLY A 369 -40.01 0.72 2.04
CA GLY A 369 -40.15 -0.63 2.61
C GLY A 369 -40.50 -0.66 4.08
N CYS A 370 -40.22 -1.80 4.72
CA CYS A 370 -40.58 -2.01 6.14
C CYS A 370 -39.76 -1.16 7.13
N GLY A 371 -38.75 -0.44 6.68
CA GLY A 371 -37.85 0.31 7.57
C GLY A 371 -37.02 -0.57 8.50
N ILE A 372 -36.24 0.08 9.37
CA ILE A 372 -35.28 -0.57 10.25
C ILE A 372 -35.49 -0.05 11.69
N SER A 373 -35.63 -0.95 12.66
CA SER A 373 -35.77 -0.55 14.07
C SER A 373 -34.49 0.06 14.62
N ALA A 374 -34.61 0.96 15.61
CA ALA A 374 -33.47 1.63 16.25
C ALA A 374 -32.45 0.64 16.84
N ALA A 375 -32.91 -0.51 17.35
CA ALA A 375 -32.05 -1.57 17.87
C ALA A 375 -31.20 -2.23 16.77
N THR A 376 -31.75 -2.39 15.57
CA THR A 376 -31.06 -2.95 14.41
C THR A 376 -30.12 -1.93 13.78
N LEU A 377 -30.52 -0.64 13.70
CA LEU A 377 -29.68 0.44 13.14
C LEU A 377 -28.30 0.52 13.80
N SER A 378 -28.21 0.32 15.12
CA SER A 378 -26.95 0.39 15.85
C SER A 378 -25.94 -0.70 15.47
N ARG A 379 -26.40 -1.80 14.86
CA ARG A 379 -25.60 -2.98 14.49
C ARG A 379 -25.63 -3.29 12.99
N LEU A 380 -26.32 -2.48 12.21
CA LEU A 380 -26.61 -2.75 10.81
C LEU A 380 -25.38 -2.99 9.93
N PHE A 381 -24.26 -2.36 10.26
CA PHE A 381 -22.99 -2.47 9.55
C PHE A 381 -22.02 -3.49 10.18
N ALA A 382 -22.45 -4.22 11.23
CA ALA A 382 -21.65 -5.29 11.79
C ALA A 382 -21.66 -6.51 10.88
N GLU A 383 -20.54 -7.22 10.82
CA GLU A 383 -20.37 -8.41 10.01
C GLU A 383 -21.34 -9.50 10.46
N PHE A 384 -21.93 -10.22 9.48
CA PHE A 384 -22.89 -11.31 9.70
C PHE A 384 -24.16 -10.92 10.49
N GLU A 385 -24.39 -9.62 10.69
CA GLU A 385 -25.59 -9.15 11.35
C GLU A 385 -26.78 -9.22 10.36
N GLN A 386 -27.81 -9.90 10.78
CA GLN A 386 -29.08 -10.01 10.05
C GLN A 386 -30.16 -9.47 10.96
N GLY A 387 -30.90 -8.44 10.54
CA GLY A 387 -31.93 -7.78 11.32
C GLY A 387 -32.89 -8.73 12.02
N ASN A 388 -34.13 -8.79 11.74
CA ASN A 388 -35.10 -9.69 12.41
C ASN A 388 -34.95 -11.13 11.89
N GLN A 389 -34.65 -12.12 12.75
CA GLN A 389 -34.48 -13.56 12.40
C GLN A 389 -35.67 -14.16 11.61
N MET A 390 -36.89 -13.66 11.81
CA MET A 390 -38.04 -14.09 11.04
C MET A 390 -38.04 -13.58 9.59
N ILE A 391 -37.60 -12.35 9.36
CA ILE A 391 -37.51 -11.74 8.02
C ILE A 391 -36.30 -12.32 7.27
N ALA A 392 -35.19 -12.54 7.96
CA ALA A 392 -33.98 -13.16 7.43
C ALA A 392 -34.22 -14.59 6.89
N ARG A 393 -35.03 -15.40 7.58
CA ARG A 393 -35.39 -16.75 7.11
C ARG A 393 -36.25 -16.76 5.84
N LYS A 394 -37.06 -15.72 5.61
CA LYS A 394 -37.93 -15.62 4.43
C LYS A 394 -37.24 -14.96 3.21
N LYS A 395 -36.38 -13.98 3.45
CA LYS A 395 -35.82 -13.17 2.35
C LYS A 395 -34.30 -13.38 2.09
N GLY A 396 -33.63 -14.21 2.93
CA GLY A 396 -32.21 -14.58 2.76
C GLY A 396 -31.23 -13.38 2.84
N GLY A 397 -29.93 -13.63 2.84
CA GLY A 397 -28.87 -12.62 2.79
C GLY A 397 -27.66 -13.06 3.57
N THR A 398 -26.47 -12.53 3.23
CA THR A 398 -25.19 -12.89 3.83
C THR A 398 -24.93 -12.15 5.15
N GLY A 399 -25.51 -10.96 5.31
CA GLY A 399 -25.17 -10.02 6.39
C GLY A 399 -23.79 -9.35 6.21
N LEU A 400 -23.14 -9.56 5.05
CA LEU A 400 -21.84 -8.98 4.74
C LEU A 400 -21.94 -7.74 3.82
N GLY A 401 -22.96 -7.68 2.96
CA GLY A 401 -23.02 -6.66 1.90
C GLY A 401 -22.93 -5.23 2.43
N LEU A 402 -23.68 -4.86 3.47
CA LEU A 402 -23.64 -3.51 4.05
C LEU A 402 -22.29 -3.22 4.75
N ALA A 403 -21.70 -4.19 5.43
CA ALA A 403 -20.37 -4.05 6.02
C ALA A 403 -19.30 -3.82 4.94
N ILE A 404 -19.36 -4.59 3.85
CA ILE A 404 -18.47 -4.44 2.68
C ILE A 404 -18.69 -3.06 2.04
N SER A 405 -19.95 -2.66 1.78
CA SER A 405 -20.26 -1.35 1.18
C SER A 405 -19.71 -0.19 2.01
N ARG A 406 -19.86 -0.25 3.33
CA ARG A 406 -19.29 0.76 4.24
C ARG A 406 -17.77 0.79 4.16
N ARG A 407 -17.15 -0.37 4.15
CA ARG A 407 -15.69 -0.48 4.10
C ARG A 407 -15.13 -0.02 2.77
N LEU A 408 -15.83 -0.30 1.65
CA LEU A 408 -15.47 0.23 0.33
C LEU A 408 -15.59 1.76 0.29
N ALA A 409 -16.66 2.34 0.85
CA ALA A 409 -16.79 3.79 0.96
C ALA A 409 -15.65 4.39 1.80
N GLU A 410 -15.27 3.78 2.93
CA GLU A 410 -14.14 4.21 3.76
C GLU A 410 -12.79 4.12 3.02
N LEU A 411 -12.56 3.06 2.23
CA LEU A 411 -11.35 2.90 1.40
C LEU A 411 -11.26 3.96 0.29
N MET A 412 -12.40 4.48 -0.16
CA MET A 412 -12.49 5.63 -1.08
C MET A 412 -12.52 6.99 -0.36
N ASP A 413 -12.08 7.06 0.90
CA ASP A 413 -12.10 8.28 1.74
C ASP A 413 -13.49 8.87 1.97
N GLY A 414 -14.54 8.11 1.78
CA GLY A 414 -15.94 8.50 1.91
C GLY A 414 -16.63 7.90 3.15
N SER A 415 -17.97 7.92 3.14
CA SER A 415 -18.82 7.34 4.19
C SER A 415 -20.08 6.71 3.63
N LEU A 416 -20.66 5.77 4.39
CA LEU A 416 -22.00 5.21 4.16
C LEU A 416 -22.82 5.37 5.46
N ASP A 417 -23.91 6.13 5.34
CA ASP A 417 -24.83 6.44 6.42
C ASP A 417 -26.23 5.92 6.13
N VAL A 418 -27.06 5.79 7.15
CA VAL A 418 -28.45 5.32 7.02
C VAL A 418 -29.38 6.12 7.91
N ARG A 419 -30.55 6.47 7.38
CA ARG A 419 -31.72 6.98 8.12
C ARG A 419 -32.89 6.07 7.83
N SER A 420 -33.60 5.63 8.84
CA SER A 420 -34.74 4.73 8.66
C SER A 420 -35.73 4.90 9.79
N ILE A 421 -37.01 4.76 9.44
CA ILE A 421 -38.13 4.71 10.39
C ILE A 421 -38.86 3.39 10.14
N GLU A 422 -39.05 2.61 11.20
CA GLU A 422 -39.75 1.33 11.09
C GLU A 422 -41.19 1.52 10.62
N GLY A 423 -41.56 0.87 9.53
CA GLY A 423 -42.85 0.99 8.86
C GLY A 423 -42.94 2.09 7.79
N GLU A 424 -41.94 2.96 7.63
CA GLU A 424 -41.97 4.05 6.64
C GLU A 424 -40.94 3.89 5.51
N GLY A 425 -39.82 3.19 5.78
CA GLY A 425 -38.77 2.93 4.81
C GLY A 425 -37.38 3.32 5.29
N SER A 426 -36.40 3.29 4.39
CA SER A 426 -34.99 3.59 4.68
C SER A 426 -34.36 4.48 3.62
N ILE A 427 -33.37 5.28 4.02
CA ILE A 427 -32.53 6.08 3.13
C ILE A 427 -31.08 5.75 3.47
N PHE A 428 -30.38 5.15 2.51
CA PHE A 428 -28.95 4.94 2.56
C PHE A 428 -28.24 6.03 1.78
N THR A 429 -27.26 6.68 2.40
CA THR A 429 -26.52 7.79 1.82
C THR A 429 -25.03 7.44 1.75
N VAL A 430 -24.49 7.40 0.55
CA VAL A 430 -23.05 7.21 0.28
C VAL A 430 -22.46 8.56 -0.08
N THR A 431 -21.39 8.95 0.59
CA THR A 431 -20.66 10.19 0.29
C THR A 431 -19.24 9.82 -0.11
N LEU A 432 -18.82 10.15 -1.36
CA LEU A 432 -17.52 9.80 -1.91
C LEU A 432 -16.83 11.05 -2.44
N PRO A 433 -15.64 11.42 -1.93
CA PRO A 433 -14.85 12.49 -2.54
C PRO A 433 -14.40 12.06 -3.94
N TYR A 434 -14.35 13.01 -4.87
CA TYR A 434 -13.94 12.77 -6.24
C TYR A 434 -13.01 13.85 -6.75
N ASP A 435 -12.20 13.51 -7.75
CA ASP A 435 -11.46 14.45 -8.57
C ASP A 435 -12.16 14.57 -9.93
N LEU A 436 -12.10 15.74 -10.56
CA LEU A 436 -12.63 15.90 -11.92
C LEU A 436 -11.77 15.12 -12.91
N ALA A 437 -12.39 14.53 -13.93
CA ALA A 437 -11.68 13.86 -15.00
C ALA A 437 -10.82 14.86 -15.79
N ASP A 438 -9.66 14.41 -16.29
CA ASP A 438 -8.82 15.22 -17.16
C ASP A 438 -9.52 15.42 -18.50
N SER A 439 -9.69 16.69 -18.93
CA SER A 439 -10.58 17.13 -20.02
C SER A 439 -10.26 16.61 -21.44
N GLN A 440 -9.38 15.61 -21.60
CA GLN A 440 -8.96 15.08 -22.90
C GLN A 440 -9.45 13.66 -23.23
N SER A 441 -10.10 12.94 -22.29
CA SER A 441 -10.52 11.55 -22.53
C SER A 441 -12.05 11.36 -22.69
N ALA A 442 -12.84 12.44 -22.79
CA ALA A 442 -14.30 12.38 -22.75
C ALA A 442 -14.99 12.54 -24.13
N GLN A 443 -14.33 12.21 -25.22
CA GLN A 443 -14.94 12.23 -26.56
C GLN A 443 -14.62 10.92 -27.30
N ASP A 444 -15.28 9.83 -26.88
CA ASP A 444 -15.64 8.78 -27.82
C ASP A 444 -17.16 8.76 -27.89
N GLU A 445 -17.65 9.35 -28.98
CA GLU A 445 -19.06 9.51 -29.33
C GLU A 445 -19.66 8.11 -29.53
N ASP A 446 -20.72 7.81 -28.74
CA ASP A 446 -21.69 6.77 -29.11
C ASP A 446 -22.44 7.21 -30.38
N GLU A 447 -21.86 6.95 -31.54
CA GLU A 447 -22.66 6.85 -32.77
C GLU A 447 -23.39 5.49 -32.74
N ASP A 448 -24.68 5.51 -32.49
CA ASP A 448 -25.61 4.41 -32.78
C ASP A 448 -25.58 4.13 -34.30
N VAL A 449 -24.61 3.33 -34.73
CA VAL A 449 -24.55 2.80 -36.08
C VAL A 449 -25.25 1.43 -36.09
N GLU A 450 -26.41 1.37 -36.73
CA GLU A 450 -27.09 0.12 -37.09
C GLU A 450 -26.12 -0.82 -37.81
N LEU A 451 -25.84 -2.00 -37.17
CA LEU A 451 -24.81 -2.92 -37.57
C LEU A 451 -25.34 -3.89 -38.64
N ASP A 452 -24.96 -3.69 -39.87
CA ASP A 452 -24.89 -4.79 -40.86
C ASP A 452 -23.58 -5.54 -40.68
N VAL A 453 -23.49 -6.37 -39.61
CA VAL A 453 -22.28 -7.14 -39.28
C VAL A 453 -22.31 -8.47 -39.98
N ARG A 454 -21.42 -8.66 -40.95
CA ARG A 454 -21.12 -10.00 -41.48
C ARG A 454 -20.83 -10.99 -40.33
N PRO A 455 -21.12 -12.30 -40.48
CA PRO A 455 -20.75 -13.30 -39.47
C PRO A 455 -19.25 -13.26 -39.20
N LEU A 456 -18.88 -12.97 -37.93
CA LEU A 456 -17.46 -12.91 -37.54
C LEU A 456 -16.89 -14.32 -37.39
N ARG A 457 -15.58 -14.43 -37.62
CA ARG A 457 -14.82 -15.65 -37.39
C ARG A 457 -13.90 -15.45 -36.19
N ILE A 458 -14.13 -16.22 -35.12
CA ILE A 458 -13.47 -16.01 -33.83
C ILE A 458 -12.66 -17.27 -33.47
N LEU A 459 -11.39 -17.06 -33.11
CA LEU A 459 -10.54 -18.08 -32.50
C LEU A 459 -10.67 -18.00 -30.98
N VAL A 460 -10.92 -19.14 -30.33
CA VAL A 460 -11.04 -19.27 -28.87
C VAL A 460 -9.95 -20.20 -28.36
N ALA A 461 -8.97 -19.66 -27.65
CA ALA A 461 -7.93 -20.42 -26.96
C ALA A 461 -8.31 -20.58 -25.48
N GLU A 462 -8.70 -21.79 -25.10
CA GLU A 462 -9.18 -22.17 -23.76
C GLU A 462 -8.91 -23.67 -23.56
N ASP A 463 -8.24 -24.05 -22.48
CA ASP A 463 -7.82 -25.44 -22.24
C ASP A 463 -8.94 -26.34 -21.66
N HIS A 464 -9.94 -25.73 -21.02
CA HIS A 464 -10.97 -26.51 -20.36
C HIS A 464 -12.20 -26.76 -21.27
N PRO A 465 -12.55 -28.02 -21.61
CA PRO A 465 -13.65 -28.32 -22.53
C PRO A 465 -15.00 -27.75 -22.12
N THR A 466 -15.24 -27.59 -20.83
CA THR A 466 -16.49 -26.98 -20.32
C THR A 466 -16.53 -25.49 -20.64
N ASN A 467 -15.42 -24.76 -20.47
CA ASN A 467 -15.34 -23.34 -20.77
C ASN A 467 -15.46 -23.11 -22.28
N GLN A 468 -14.82 -23.94 -23.11
CA GLN A 468 -15.00 -23.92 -24.56
C GLN A 468 -16.47 -24.04 -24.95
N LYS A 469 -17.21 -24.98 -24.31
CA LYS A 469 -18.65 -25.13 -24.54
C LYS A 469 -19.46 -23.91 -24.10
N ILE A 470 -19.10 -23.26 -22.99
CA ILE A 470 -19.75 -22.05 -22.50
C ILE A 470 -19.57 -20.91 -23.48
N VAL A 471 -18.34 -20.66 -23.92
CA VAL A 471 -18.03 -19.62 -24.94
C VAL A 471 -18.75 -19.92 -26.24
N SER A 472 -18.71 -21.17 -26.73
CA SER A 472 -19.46 -21.58 -27.92
C SER A 472 -20.96 -21.30 -27.80
N LEU A 473 -21.51 -21.54 -26.62
CA LEU A 473 -22.92 -21.36 -26.33
C LEU A 473 -23.30 -19.87 -26.38
N PHE A 474 -22.49 -19.01 -25.76
CA PHE A 474 -22.74 -17.58 -25.74
C PHE A 474 -22.66 -16.96 -27.14
N LEU A 475 -21.67 -17.36 -27.92
CA LEU A 475 -21.45 -16.80 -29.26
C LEU A 475 -22.29 -17.44 -30.35
N SER A 476 -22.85 -18.67 -30.11
CA SER A 476 -23.70 -19.34 -31.10
C SER A 476 -24.99 -18.59 -31.44
N THR A 477 -25.45 -17.70 -30.54
CA THR A 477 -26.65 -16.87 -30.77
C THR A 477 -26.42 -15.78 -31.81
N MET A 478 -25.16 -15.41 -32.06
CA MET A 478 -24.77 -14.35 -33.00
C MET A 478 -24.55 -14.87 -34.44
N GLY A 479 -24.62 -16.19 -34.65
CA GLY A 479 -24.35 -16.80 -35.96
C GLY A 479 -22.88 -16.73 -36.41
N TRP A 480 -21.96 -16.49 -35.47
CA TRP A 480 -20.51 -16.40 -35.73
C TRP A 480 -19.86 -17.77 -35.88
N SER A 481 -18.78 -17.82 -36.66
CA SER A 481 -17.97 -19.03 -36.85
C SER A 481 -16.88 -19.10 -35.78
N LEU A 482 -16.80 -20.23 -35.06
CA LEU A 482 -15.85 -20.42 -33.96
C LEU A 482 -14.83 -21.49 -34.29
N ALA A 483 -13.57 -21.23 -34.03
CA ALA A 483 -12.49 -22.18 -34.04
C ALA A 483 -11.94 -22.33 -32.62
N MET A 484 -11.67 -23.56 -32.15
CA MET A 484 -11.23 -23.85 -30.79
C MET A 484 -9.78 -24.33 -30.78
N ALA A 485 -8.96 -23.72 -29.94
CA ALA A 485 -7.60 -24.14 -29.61
C ALA A 485 -7.55 -24.55 -28.14
N ASN A 486 -6.82 -25.61 -27.80
CA ASN A 486 -6.69 -26.16 -26.46
C ASN A 486 -5.54 -25.56 -25.66
N ASP A 487 -4.65 -24.83 -26.33
CA ASP A 487 -3.52 -24.13 -25.71
C ASP A 487 -2.99 -23.00 -26.63
N GLY A 488 -1.99 -22.27 -26.14
CA GLY A 488 -1.39 -21.16 -26.88
C GLY A 488 -0.61 -21.60 -28.13
N VAL A 489 -0.11 -22.84 -28.17
CA VAL A 489 0.62 -23.37 -29.34
C VAL A 489 -0.35 -23.63 -30.49
N GLU A 490 -1.46 -24.32 -30.20
CA GLU A 490 -2.52 -24.60 -31.18
C GLU A 490 -3.15 -23.29 -31.69
N ALA A 491 -3.34 -22.30 -30.79
CA ALA A 491 -3.83 -20.98 -31.18
C ALA A 491 -2.89 -20.27 -32.19
N LEU A 492 -1.59 -20.34 -31.99
CA LEU A 492 -0.59 -19.81 -32.95
C LEU A 492 -0.62 -20.53 -34.28
N GLU A 493 -0.69 -21.87 -34.27
CA GLU A 493 -0.74 -22.69 -35.47
C GLU A 493 -2.00 -22.38 -36.30
N MET A 494 -3.14 -22.28 -35.66
CA MET A 494 -4.41 -21.95 -36.31
C MET A 494 -4.40 -20.54 -36.88
N ALA A 495 -3.91 -19.56 -36.12
CA ALA A 495 -3.78 -18.18 -36.59
C ALA A 495 -2.75 -18.02 -37.75
N ALA A 496 -1.79 -18.94 -37.90
CA ALA A 496 -0.86 -18.93 -39.02
C ALA A 496 -1.48 -19.47 -40.33
N ILE A 497 -2.54 -20.29 -40.21
CA ILE A 497 -3.18 -20.95 -41.35
C ILE A 497 -4.43 -20.20 -41.80
N GLU A 498 -5.16 -19.62 -40.89
CA GLU A 498 -6.48 -19.02 -41.14
C GLU A 498 -6.58 -17.64 -40.50
N GLU A 499 -7.30 -16.71 -41.15
CA GLU A 499 -7.55 -15.37 -40.62
C GLU A 499 -8.83 -15.35 -39.75
N PHE A 500 -8.73 -14.66 -38.61
CA PHE A 500 -9.82 -14.47 -37.65
C PHE A 500 -10.12 -12.98 -37.47
N ASP A 501 -11.36 -12.65 -37.18
CA ASP A 501 -11.80 -11.27 -36.90
C ASP A 501 -11.52 -10.87 -35.45
N ALA A 502 -11.40 -11.83 -34.54
CA ALA A 502 -10.96 -11.65 -33.14
C ALA A 502 -10.41 -12.97 -32.56
N ILE A 503 -9.55 -12.86 -31.55
CA ILE A 503 -8.98 -13.98 -30.79
C ILE A 503 -9.36 -13.79 -29.33
N LEU A 504 -10.05 -14.76 -28.74
CA LEU A 504 -10.27 -14.86 -27.30
C LEU A 504 -9.16 -15.72 -26.71
N MET A 505 -8.38 -15.18 -25.78
CA MET A 505 -7.19 -15.82 -25.25
C MET A 505 -7.29 -16.01 -23.73
N ASP A 506 -7.36 -17.25 -23.25
CA ASP A 506 -7.25 -17.53 -21.82
C ASP A 506 -5.82 -17.30 -21.32
N MET A 507 -5.71 -16.82 -20.09
CA MET A 507 -4.43 -16.54 -19.46
C MET A 507 -3.63 -17.79 -19.17
N GLN A 508 -4.26 -18.79 -18.58
CA GLN A 508 -3.61 -19.98 -18.06
C GLN A 508 -3.98 -21.20 -18.88
N MET A 509 -3.04 -21.64 -19.70
CA MET A 509 -3.18 -22.84 -20.53
C MET A 509 -1.92 -23.69 -20.43
N PRO A 510 -2.01 -25.02 -20.64
CA PRO A 510 -0.84 -25.89 -20.69
C PRO A 510 0.04 -25.57 -21.91
N ASN A 511 1.27 -26.07 -21.93
CA ASN A 511 2.27 -25.94 -22.99
C ASN A 511 2.71 -24.50 -23.26
N MET A 512 1.78 -23.57 -23.50
CA MET A 512 2.04 -22.14 -23.71
C MET A 512 0.88 -21.33 -23.14
N ASP A 513 1.20 -20.43 -22.19
CA ASP A 513 0.23 -19.52 -21.60
C ASP A 513 -0.22 -18.42 -22.58
N GLY A 514 -1.36 -17.78 -22.27
CA GLY A 514 -1.94 -16.76 -23.13
C GLY A 514 -1.08 -15.51 -23.27
N LEU A 515 -0.26 -15.19 -22.26
CA LEU A 515 0.64 -14.05 -22.31
C LEU A 515 1.75 -14.23 -23.34
N GLU A 516 2.39 -15.40 -23.33
CA GLU A 516 3.42 -15.75 -24.30
C GLU A 516 2.83 -15.93 -25.70
N ALA A 517 1.64 -16.52 -25.81
CA ALA A 517 0.93 -16.64 -27.08
C ALA A 517 0.63 -15.27 -27.70
N THR A 518 0.12 -14.33 -26.90
CA THR A 518 -0.16 -12.94 -27.33
C THR A 518 1.12 -12.26 -27.83
N ARG A 519 2.23 -12.33 -27.09
CA ARG A 519 3.51 -11.75 -27.53
C ARG A 519 3.98 -12.31 -28.86
N ARG A 520 3.85 -13.62 -29.06
CA ARG A 520 4.25 -14.26 -30.31
C ARG A 520 3.35 -13.90 -31.47
N LEU A 521 2.04 -13.79 -31.27
CA LEU A 521 1.11 -13.30 -32.29
C LEU A 521 1.46 -11.87 -32.73
N ARG A 522 1.78 -10.99 -31.79
CA ARG A 522 2.17 -9.59 -32.09
C ARG A 522 3.57 -9.49 -32.74
N ALA A 523 4.47 -10.41 -32.44
CA ALA A 523 5.80 -10.45 -33.04
C ALA A 523 5.81 -11.12 -34.45
N ALA A 524 4.77 -11.87 -34.79
CA ALA A 524 4.64 -12.49 -36.10
C ALA A 524 4.30 -11.43 -37.17
N SER A 525 4.68 -11.68 -38.44
CA SER A 525 4.33 -10.79 -39.55
C SER A 525 2.98 -11.15 -40.17
N GLY A 526 2.24 -10.14 -40.60
CA GLY A 526 0.95 -10.32 -41.24
C GLY A 526 -0.24 -9.87 -40.39
N TYR A 527 -1.46 -10.41 -40.63
CA TYR A 527 -2.69 -9.97 -39.99
C TYR A 527 -2.68 -10.18 -38.45
N THR A 528 -1.92 -11.14 -37.95
CA THR A 528 -1.80 -11.45 -36.53
C THR A 528 -1.23 -10.30 -35.71
N GLN A 529 -0.53 -9.34 -36.33
CA GLN A 529 -0.09 -8.10 -35.63
C GLN A 529 -1.24 -7.19 -35.24
N HIS A 530 -2.35 -7.23 -36.01
CA HIS A 530 -3.45 -6.27 -35.91
C HIS A 530 -4.78 -6.92 -35.52
N VAL A 531 -4.89 -8.26 -35.56
CA VAL A 531 -6.10 -8.95 -35.14
C VAL A 531 -6.41 -8.64 -33.67
N PRO A 532 -7.64 -8.26 -33.33
CA PRO A 532 -8.01 -8.01 -31.93
C PRO A 532 -7.81 -9.24 -31.06
N ILE A 533 -7.04 -9.09 -29.98
CA ILE A 533 -6.82 -10.14 -28.98
C ILE A 533 -7.49 -9.71 -27.68
N ILE A 534 -8.50 -10.47 -27.26
CA ILE A 534 -9.31 -10.22 -26.07
C ILE A 534 -8.90 -11.25 -25.01
N ALA A 535 -8.28 -10.79 -23.92
CA ALA A 535 -7.83 -11.66 -22.84
C ALA A 535 -9.01 -12.10 -21.96
N LEU A 536 -9.10 -13.40 -21.66
CA LEU A 536 -10.06 -13.98 -20.71
C LEU A 536 -9.33 -14.18 -19.37
N THR A 537 -9.68 -13.43 -18.34
CA THR A 537 -8.93 -13.43 -17.08
C THR A 537 -9.75 -13.98 -15.91
N ALA A 538 -9.18 -14.89 -15.11
CA ALA A 538 -9.81 -15.39 -13.89
C ALA A 538 -9.84 -14.36 -12.75
N ASN A 539 -9.08 -13.26 -12.87
CA ASN A 539 -8.91 -12.27 -11.81
C ASN A 539 -8.76 -10.87 -12.41
N ALA A 540 -9.61 -9.95 -12.01
CA ALA A 540 -9.57 -8.54 -12.37
C ALA A 540 -8.43 -7.76 -11.66
N MET A 541 -7.40 -8.46 -11.13
CA MET A 541 -6.29 -7.79 -10.44
C MET A 541 -5.37 -7.06 -11.44
N ASP A 542 -5.05 -5.82 -11.13
CA ASP A 542 -4.33 -4.84 -11.96
C ASP A 542 -3.04 -5.37 -12.61
N HIS A 543 -2.27 -6.21 -11.93
CA HIS A 543 -1.00 -6.72 -12.47
C HIS A 543 -1.18 -7.72 -13.62
N HIS A 544 -2.26 -8.49 -13.64
CA HIS A 544 -2.55 -9.42 -14.74
C HIS A 544 -3.09 -8.69 -15.96
N ARG A 545 -3.96 -7.70 -15.74
CA ARG A 545 -4.44 -6.80 -16.79
C ARG A 545 -3.29 -6.02 -17.43
N ALA A 546 -2.46 -5.37 -16.60
CA ALA A 546 -1.30 -4.64 -17.08
C ALA A 546 -0.35 -5.52 -17.90
N ALA A 547 -0.07 -6.74 -17.44
CA ALA A 547 0.79 -7.68 -18.16
C ALA A 547 0.23 -8.08 -19.54
N PHE A 548 -1.11 -8.26 -19.68
CA PHE A 548 -1.72 -8.58 -20.97
C PHE A 548 -1.73 -7.39 -21.92
N MET A 549 -2.04 -6.20 -21.44
CA MET A 549 -1.97 -4.98 -22.25
C MET A 549 -0.53 -4.71 -22.72
N GLU A 550 0.46 -4.92 -21.84
CA GLU A 550 1.89 -4.83 -22.18
C GLU A 550 2.31 -5.91 -23.20
N ALA A 551 1.69 -7.09 -23.15
CA ALA A 551 1.91 -8.16 -24.12
C ALA A 551 1.26 -7.87 -25.49
N GLY A 552 0.37 -6.86 -25.57
CA GLY A 552 -0.29 -6.42 -26.81
C GLY A 552 -1.73 -6.91 -26.97
N ALA A 553 -2.44 -7.24 -25.90
CA ALA A 553 -3.89 -7.47 -25.97
C ALA A 553 -4.63 -6.13 -26.12
N ASP A 554 -5.77 -6.15 -26.83
CA ASP A 554 -6.58 -4.95 -27.12
C ASP A 554 -7.68 -4.74 -26.09
N ALA A 555 -8.18 -5.83 -25.49
CA ALA A 555 -9.21 -5.79 -24.46
C ALA A 555 -9.11 -6.99 -23.52
N PHE A 556 -9.91 -6.97 -22.46
CA PHE A 556 -10.03 -8.10 -21.54
C PHE A 556 -11.48 -8.30 -21.10
N VAL A 557 -11.84 -9.55 -20.80
CA VAL A 557 -13.14 -9.93 -20.22
C VAL A 557 -12.88 -10.79 -18.99
N PRO A 558 -13.40 -10.40 -17.81
CA PRO A 558 -13.21 -11.19 -16.59
C PRO A 558 -14.04 -12.48 -16.61
N LYS A 559 -13.49 -13.55 -16.08
CA LYS A 559 -14.22 -14.77 -15.76
C LYS A 559 -14.86 -14.62 -14.35
N PRO A 560 -16.14 -14.98 -14.15
CA PRO A 560 -17.03 -15.70 -15.07
C PRO A 560 -17.50 -14.80 -16.21
N LEU A 561 -17.55 -15.38 -17.42
CA LEU A 561 -17.89 -14.65 -18.63
C LEU A 561 -19.37 -14.25 -18.61
N ASP A 562 -19.65 -12.95 -18.69
CA ASP A 562 -20.96 -12.41 -18.99
C ASP A 562 -21.18 -12.40 -20.51
N PRO A 563 -22.25 -13.04 -21.03
CA PRO A 563 -22.48 -13.08 -22.48
C PRO A 563 -22.57 -11.70 -23.14
N ASN A 564 -23.21 -10.73 -22.48
CA ASN A 564 -23.40 -9.40 -23.04
C ASN A 564 -22.08 -8.63 -23.08
N VAL A 565 -21.30 -8.67 -22.00
CA VAL A 565 -19.98 -8.04 -21.93
C VAL A 565 -19.04 -8.66 -22.97
N LEU A 566 -19.03 -9.97 -23.10
CA LEU A 566 -18.19 -10.68 -24.07
C LEU A 566 -18.56 -10.29 -25.52
N ILE A 567 -19.84 -10.30 -25.87
CA ILE A 567 -20.32 -9.95 -27.21
C ILE A 567 -20.00 -8.48 -27.52
N GLN A 568 -20.29 -7.56 -26.61
CA GLN A 568 -20.00 -6.13 -26.80
C GLN A 568 -18.50 -5.88 -26.98
N THR A 569 -17.66 -6.49 -26.15
CA THR A 569 -16.20 -6.34 -26.28
C THR A 569 -15.69 -6.83 -27.63
N ILE A 570 -16.17 -8.00 -28.10
CA ILE A 570 -15.79 -8.54 -29.42
C ILE A 570 -16.22 -7.57 -30.54
N LEU A 571 -17.46 -7.08 -30.49
CA LEU A 571 -17.97 -6.14 -31.50
C LEU A 571 -17.18 -4.84 -31.53
N THR A 572 -16.87 -4.26 -30.39
CA THR A 572 -16.09 -3.01 -30.28
C THR A 572 -14.69 -3.19 -30.86
N CYS A 573 -13.98 -4.26 -30.48
CA CYS A 573 -12.64 -4.53 -30.97
C CYS A 573 -12.61 -4.85 -32.47
N ALA A 574 -13.56 -5.64 -32.96
CA ALA A 574 -13.65 -5.98 -34.40
C ALA A 574 -13.96 -4.75 -35.27
N LYS A 575 -14.81 -3.81 -34.78
CA LYS A 575 -15.07 -2.54 -35.47
C LYS A 575 -13.82 -1.66 -35.56
N ALA A 576 -13.08 -1.49 -34.49
CA ALA A 576 -11.85 -0.70 -34.45
C ALA A 576 -10.84 -1.23 -35.47
N SER A 577 -10.65 -2.55 -35.53
CA SER A 577 -9.75 -3.19 -36.51
C SER A 577 -10.21 -3.01 -37.97
N MET A 578 -11.52 -3.04 -38.24
CA MET A 578 -12.05 -2.80 -39.60
C MET A 578 -11.87 -1.35 -40.04
N ALA A 579 -12.02 -0.38 -39.13
CA ALA A 579 -11.83 1.05 -39.42
C ALA A 579 -10.37 1.37 -39.79
N ASP A 580 -9.41 0.78 -39.06
CA ASP A 580 -7.97 0.96 -39.33
C ASP A 580 -7.55 0.39 -40.68
N VAL A 581 -8.11 -0.74 -41.10
CA VAL A 581 -7.85 -1.34 -42.43
C VAL A 581 -8.40 -0.46 -43.55
N THR A 582 -9.56 0.19 -43.35
CA THR A 582 -10.17 1.06 -44.33
C THR A 582 -9.41 2.38 -44.49
N HIS A 583 -8.84 2.91 -43.40
CA HIS A 583 -7.99 4.11 -43.44
C HIS A 583 -6.62 3.84 -44.07
N ALA A 584 -6.05 2.67 -43.86
CA ALA A 584 -4.76 2.27 -44.46
C ALA A 584 -4.87 2.06 -45.99
N GLN A 585 -6.06 1.67 -46.50
CA GLN A 585 -6.33 1.51 -47.92
C GLN A 585 -6.71 2.83 -48.63
N ALA A 586 -7.07 3.89 -47.89
CA ALA A 586 -7.47 5.18 -48.45
C ALA A 586 -6.31 6.18 -48.62
N GLN A 587 -5.08 5.86 -48.19
CA GLN A 587 -3.90 6.67 -48.53
C GLN A 587 -3.33 6.26 -49.90
N PRO A 588 -3.36 7.17 -50.91
CA PRO A 588 -2.69 6.87 -52.18
C PRO A 588 -1.20 6.76 -51.93
N PRO A 589 -0.49 5.83 -52.66
CA PRO A 589 0.96 5.64 -52.48
C PRO A 589 1.67 6.97 -52.78
N GLU A 590 2.49 7.42 -51.87
CA GLU A 590 3.40 8.54 -52.08
C GLU A 590 4.24 8.27 -53.31
N PRO A 591 4.34 9.19 -54.28
CA PRO A 591 5.12 8.93 -55.48
C PRO A 591 6.59 8.76 -55.09
N ALA A 592 7.13 7.61 -55.46
CA ALA A 592 8.53 7.29 -55.29
C ALA A 592 9.39 8.40 -55.91
N LEU A 593 10.12 9.14 -55.10
CA LEU A 593 11.16 10.08 -55.53
C LEU A 593 12.22 9.29 -56.28
N ALA A 594 12.26 9.51 -57.60
CA ALA A 594 13.29 8.97 -58.48
C ALA A 594 14.71 9.34 -57.97
N PRO A 595 15.69 8.44 -58.06
CA PRO A 595 17.04 8.76 -57.63
C PRO A 595 17.66 9.80 -58.56
N ASN A 596 18.01 10.94 -58.01
CA ASN A 596 18.73 11.99 -58.74
C ASN A 596 20.18 11.53 -58.98
N LEU A 597 20.43 11.04 -60.18
CA LEU A 597 21.75 10.77 -60.71
C LEU A 597 22.38 12.08 -61.17
N SER A 598 23.29 12.65 -60.39
CA SER A 598 24.36 13.49 -60.92
C SER A 598 25.55 13.46 -59.97
N ALA A 599 26.54 12.68 -60.33
CA ALA A 599 27.94 12.84 -59.91
C ALA A 599 28.53 14.10 -60.59
N PRO A 600 29.76 14.60 -60.32
CA PRO A 600 30.94 13.85 -59.90
C PRO A 600 31.88 14.50 -58.88
N ALA A 601 32.67 13.62 -58.29
CA ALA A 601 34.15 13.62 -58.09
C ALA A 601 34.90 14.90 -57.70
N TRP A 602 35.73 14.68 -56.65
CA TRP A 602 37.05 15.30 -56.26
C TRP A 602 37.13 16.81 -56.07
N GLN A 603 37.36 17.12 -54.85
CA GLN A 603 38.44 18.03 -54.43
C GLN A 603 39.01 17.61 -53.08
N LEU A 604 40.23 17.10 -53.17
CA LEU A 604 41.23 17.14 -52.12
C LEU A 604 41.54 18.62 -51.82
N ASP A 605 41.72 18.96 -50.56
CA ASP A 605 42.97 19.56 -50.02
C ASP A 605 42.77 20.09 -48.58
N LEU A 606 43.58 19.53 -47.66
CA LEU A 606 44.66 20.22 -46.92
C LEU A 606 44.30 21.48 -46.11
N ASN A 607 44.35 21.33 -44.78
CA ASN A 607 45.25 22.01 -43.84
C ASN A 607 44.77 21.71 -42.40
N LEU A 608 45.53 20.97 -41.60
CA LEU A 608 46.66 21.39 -40.75
C LEU A 608 46.38 22.68 -39.95
N ALA A 609 45.92 22.56 -38.70
CA ALA A 609 46.54 23.07 -37.52
C ALA A 609 45.79 22.48 -36.28
#